data_db2171f8a67ebd5f6d58249170e8e327
#
_entry.id   db2171f8a67ebd5f6d58249170e8e327
#
_cell.length_a   1.000
_cell.length_b   1.000
_cell.length_c   1.000
_cell.angle_alpha   90.00
_cell.angle_beta   90.00
_cell.angle_gamma   90.00
#
_symmetry.space_group_name_H-M   'P 1'
#
loop_
_entity.id
_entity.type
_entity.pdbx_description
1 polymer ?
#
loop_
_entity_poly.entity_id
_entity_poly.type
_entity_poly.pdbx_seq_one_letter_code
_entity_poly.pdbx_strand_id
1 'polypeptide(L)'
;SGKAALSGSLAKIIDLFTANGYEVTVHPTQHAGDGCEKAKLACQSGAYDLIVCSGGDGTLNEIIQGCMTSGQMLPIGYIPTGSTNDFARGLGIPKHMNEAVLGIIHGHPFSCDIGKFNQKYFTYVAAFGAFTDIAYETPQQFKNVLGHAAYLLNGIAKLSKIRACRMRIEYDAVCLERSEEHTSELQSRGHLVC
;
A
#
# COMPACT_ATOMS: atom_id res chain seq x y z
N SER A 1 -0.12 -16.90 -1.35
CA SER A 1 1.27 -17.26 -1.65
C SER A 1 2.31 -16.29 -1.06
N GLY A 2 2.00 -15.03 -0.81
CA GLY A 2 2.92 -14.09 -0.15
C GLY A 2 3.33 -14.51 1.27
N LYS A 3 2.40 -15.07 2.06
CA LYS A 3 2.70 -15.55 3.43
C LYS A 3 3.73 -16.68 3.49
N ALA A 4 3.71 -17.62 2.54
CA ALA A 4 4.66 -18.74 2.51
C ALA A 4 6.07 -18.31 2.07
N ALA A 5 6.18 -17.35 1.15
CA ALA A 5 7.47 -16.78 0.77
C ALA A 5 8.11 -15.95 1.90
N LEU A 6 7.27 -15.30 2.73
CA LEU A 6 7.76 -14.53 3.88
C LEU A 6 8.36 -15.40 4.97
N SER A 7 7.82 -16.61 5.22
CA SER A 7 8.28 -17.45 6.34
C SER A 7 9.75 -17.87 6.19
N GLY A 8 10.23 -18.15 4.98
CA GLY A 8 11.64 -18.44 4.72
C GLY A 8 12.56 -17.21 4.70
N SER A 9 11.97 -16.03 4.47
CA SER A 9 12.72 -14.77 4.32
C SER A 9 12.77 -13.93 5.59
N LEU A 10 11.81 -14.14 6.52
CA LEU A 10 11.68 -13.33 7.72
C LEU A 10 12.92 -13.43 8.62
N ALA A 11 13.42 -14.64 8.85
CA ALA A 11 14.64 -14.83 9.66
C ALA A 11 15.83 -14.06 9.08
N LYS A 12 15.97 -14.04 7.76
CA LYS A 12 17.04 -13.32 7.08
C LYS A 12 16.86 -11.80 7.14
N ILE A 13 15.62 -11.32 7.08
CA ILE A 13 15.33 -9.88 7.28
C ILE A 13 15.77 -9.47 8.70
N ILE A 14 15.33 -10.23 9.71
CA ILE A 14 15.70 -9.97 11.11
C ILE A 14 17.21 -9.99 11.28
N ASP A 15 17.89 -11.01 10.75
CA ASP A 15 19.35 -11.15 10.84
C ASP A 15 20.08 -9.94 10.24
N LEU A 16 19.66 -9.48 9.06
CA LEU A 16 20.24 -8.29 8.42
C LEU A 16 20.07 -7.03 9.26
N PHE A 17 18.90 -6.79 9.84
CA PHE A 17 18.67 -5.63 10.70
C PHE A 17 19.48 -5.73 12.00
N THR A 18 19.46 -6.88 12.68
CA THR A 18 20.17 -7.07 13.94
C THR A 18 21.69 -7.01 13.77
N ALA A 19 22.23 -7.57 12.68
CA ALA A 19 23.66 -7.46 12.35
C ALA A 19 24.10 -6.00 12.11
N ASN A 20 23.17 -5.10 11.77
CA ASN A 20 23.43 -3.67 11.61
C ASN A 20 22.98 -2.82 12.83
N GLY A 21 22.77 -3.45 13.98
CA GLY A 21 22.55 -2.77 15.26
C GLY A 21 21.10 -2.37 15.55
N TYR A 22 20.14 -2.85 14.76
CA TYR A 22 18.73 -2.60 15.02
C TYR A 22 18.16 -3.63 16.02
N GLU A 23 17.33 -3.16 16.93
CA GLU A 23 16.44 -4.02 17.71
C GLU A 23 15.12 -4.20 16.94
N VAL A 24 14.71 -5.46 16.72
CA VAL A 24 13.61 -5.77 15.82
C VAL A 24 12.42 -6.37 16.57
N THR A 25 11.28 -5.69 16.49
CA THR A 25 9.99 -6.24 16.91
C THR A 25 9.16 -6.64 15.68
N VAL A 26 8.72 -7.89 15.64
CA VAL A 26 7.95 -8.41 14.50
C VAL A 26 6.46 -8.52 14.84
N HIS A 27 5.63 -7.97 13.97
CA HIS A 27 4.19 -8.10 14.06
C HIS A 27 3.57 -8.67 12.78
N PRO A 28 3.26 -9.98 12.72
CA PRO A 28 2.54 -10.58 11.60
C PRO A 28 1.08 -10.14 11.60
N THR A 29 0.64 -9.47 10.55
CA THR A 29 -0.76 -9.04 10.41
C THR A 29 -1.69 -10.25 10.23
N GLN A 30 -2.82 -10.27 10.93
CA GLN A 30 -3.76 -11.39 10.95
C GLN A 30 -5.02 -11.13 10.11
N HIS A 31 -5.43 -9.88 9.98
CA HIS A 31 -6.64 -9.47 9.26
C HIS A 31 -6.47 -8.08 8.62
N ALA A 32 -7.41 -7.69 7.78
CA ALA A 32 -7.44 -6.34 7.20
C ALA A 32 -7.59 -5.29 8.32
N GLY A 33 -6.83 -4.21 8.22
CA GLY A 33 -6.78 -3.13 9.20
C GLY A 33 -5.80 -3.32 10.35
N ASP A 34 -5.30 -4.54 10.59
CA ASP A 34 -4.34 -4.82 11.66
C ASP A 34 -3.02 -4.03 11.46
N GLY A 35 -2.56 -3.93 10.21
CA GLY A 35 -1.40 -3.10 9.86
C GLY A 35 -1.58 -1.62 10.23
N CYS A 36 -2.78 -1.08 10.00
CA CYS A 36 -3.12 0.30 10.34
C CYS A 36 -3.09 0.53 11.86
N GLU A 37 -3.73 -0.35 12.63
CA GLU A 37 -3.78 -0.24 14.07
C GLU A 37 -2.38 -0.33 14.69
N LYS A 38 -1.59 -1.31 14.28
CA LYS A 38 -0.23 -1.51 14.80
C LYS A 38 0.72 -0.39 14.44
N ALA A 39 0.66 0.12 13.21
CA ALA A 39 1.45 1.28 12.81
C ALA A 39 1.09 2.53 13.61
N LYS A 40 -0.21 2.77 13.84
CA LYS A 40 -0.67 3.89 14.68
C LYS A 40 -0.12 3.79 16.11
N LEU A 41 -0.24 2.62 16.74
CA LEU A 41 0.29 2.37 18.08
C LEU A 41 1.80 2.52 18.14
N ALA A 42 2.53 2.01 17.14
CA ALA A 42 3.97 2.14 17.06
C ALA A 42 4.40 3.63 17.00
N CYS A 43 3.77 4.42 16.14
CA CYS A 43 4.03 5.86 16.06
C CYS A 43 3.77 6.58 17.38
N GLN A 44 2.69 6.23 18.10
CA GLN A 44 2.29 6.88 19.35
C GLN A 44 3.12 6.44 20.55
N SER A 45 3.76 5.27 20.50
CA SER A 45 4.49 4.71 21.63
C SER A 45 5.78 5.43 21.96
N GLY A 46 6.41 6.08 20.97
CA GLY A 46 7.75 6.66 21.09
C GLY A 46 8.87 5.62 21.32
N ALA A 47 8.57 4.33 21.12
CA ALA A 47 9.50 3.23 21.36
C ALA A 47 10.26 2.76 20.09
N TYR A 48 9.91 3.30 18.94
CA TYR A 48 10.45 2.90 17.64
C TYR A 48 10.96 4.10 16.84
N ASP A 49 12.04 3.89 16.09
CA ASP A 49 12.65 4.89 15.22
C ASP A 49 12.24 4.68 13.75
N LEU A 50 11.77 3.48 13.40
CA LEU A 50 11.48 3.07 12.04
C LEU A 50 10.36 2.02 12.02
N ILE A 51 9.45 2.13 11.07
CA ILE A 51 8.49 1.06 10.73
C ILE A 51 8.92 0.40 9.43
N VAL A 52 9.02 -0.92 9.41
CA VAL A 52 9.32 -1.67 8.18
C VAL A 52 8.08 -2.41 7.72
N CYS A 53 7.60 -2.05 6.53
CA CYS A 53 6.53 -2.74 5.84
C CYS A 53 7.09 -3.85 4.95
N SER A 54 6.78 -5.11 5.26
CA SER A 54 7.02 -6.23 4.34
C SER A 54 5.67 -6.74 3.82
N GLY A 55 5.33 -6.36 2.59
CA GLY A 55 4.00 -6.65 2.03
C GLY A 55 3.82 -6.14 0.61
N GLY A 56 2.57 -6.08 0.17
CA GLY A 56 2.16 -5.42 -1.08
C GLY A 56 1.63 -4.02 -0.82
N ASP A 57 1.16 -3.36 -1.89
CA ASP A 57 0.62 -1.99 -1.85
C ASP A 57 -0.53 -1.83 -0.84
N GLY A 58 -1.39 -2.85 -0.69
CA GLY A 58 -2.47 -2.85 0.29
C GLY A 58 -1.96 -2.78 1.74
N THR A 59 -0.94 -3.58 2.07
CA THR A 59 -0.33 -3.56 3.42
C THR A 59 0.37 -2.22 3.67
N LEU A 60 1.08 -1.71 2.68
CA LEU A 60 1.72 -0.40 2.77
C LEU A 60 0.70 0.71 3.02
N ASN A 61 -0.43 0.71 2.30
CA ASN A 61 -1.51 1.67 2.51
C ASN A 61 -2.11 1.61 3.92
N GLU A 62 -2.27 0.41 4.50
CA GLU A 62 -2.71 0.28 5.90
C GLU A 62 -1.72 0.92 6.87
N ILE A 63 -0.42 0.65 6.70
CA ILE A 63 0.62 1.23 7.56
C ILE A 63 0.64 2.74 7.45
N ILE A 64 0.61 3.28 6.23
CA ILE A 64 0.56 4.73 6.00
C ILE A 64 -0.70 5.35 6.63
N GLN A 65 -1.86 4.71 6.47
CA GLN A 65 -3.10 5.17 7.12
C GLN A 65 -2.93 5.25 8.64
N GLY A 66 -2.28 4.26 9.25
CA GLY A 66 -1.98 4.23 10.68
C GLY A 66 -1.06 5.38 11.10
N CYS A 67 0.05 5.56 10.39
CA CYS A 67 1.01 6.63 10.64
C CYS A 67 0.36 8.01 10.48
N MET A 68 -0.34 8.26 9.37
CA MET A 68 -0.99 9.55 9.10
C MET A 68 -2.09 9.91 10.11
N THR A 69 -2.75 8.91 10.69
CA THR A 69 -3.81 9.12 11.70
C THR A 69 -3.30 9.13 13.13
N SER A 70 -2.03 8.80 13.37
CA SER A 70 -1.43 8.78 14.71
C SER A 70 -1.15 10.19 15.27
N GLY A 71 -0.98 11.18 14.39
CA GLY A 71 -0.47 12.51 14.73
C GLY A 71 1.05 12.57 14.88
N GLN A 72 1.74 11.45 14.76
CA GLN A 72 3.20 11.33 14.80
C GLN A 72 3.68 10.47 13.63
N MET A 73 4.76 10.88 12.98
CA MET A 73 5.29 10.15 11.83
C MET A 73 6.62 9.50 12.18
N LEU A 74 6.76 8.24 11.80
CA LEU A 74 8.03 7.53 11.75
C LEU A 74 8.42 7.30 10.29
N PRO A 75 9.71 7.26 9.97
CA PRO A 75 10.17 6.77 8.67
C PRO A 75 9.60 5.38 8.37
N ILE A 76 9.29 5.11 7.11
CA ILE A 76 8.76 3.81 6.68
C ILE A 76 9.74 3.19 5.69
N GLY A 77 10.32 2.05 6.05
CA GLY A 77 11.04 1.19 5.13
C GLY A 77 10.07 0.24 4.42
N TYR A 78 10.22 0.06 3.11
CA TYR A 78 9.33 -0.81 2.34
C TYR A 78 10.07 -1.96 1.68
N ILE A 79 9.69 -3.19 2.00
CA ILE A 79 10.14 -4.43 1.39
C ILE A 79 8.99 -5.00 0.55
N PRO A 80 9.03 -4.84 -0.80
CA PRO A 80 7.92 -5.20 -1.67
C PRO A 80 7.82 -6.73 -1.85
N THR A 81 6.83 -7.36 -1.23
CA THR A 81 6.58 -8.81 -1.32
C THR A 81 5.20 -9.15 -1.91
N GLY A 82 4.47 -8.15 -2.38
CA GLY A 82 3.19 -8.32 -3.07
C GLY A 82 3.36 -8.73 -4.53
N SER A 83 2.24 -8.87 -5.24
CA SER A 83 2.23 -9.27 -6.66
C SER A 83 2.59 -8.13 -7.60
N THR A 84 2.12 -6.91 -7.34
CA THR A 84 2.24 -5.75 -8.24
C THR A 84 3.30 -4.78 -7.74
N ASN A 85 3.18 -4.30 -6.51
CA ASN A 85 4.09 -3.38 -5.84
C ASN A 85 4.33 -2.10 -6.68
N ASP A 86 3.24 -1.45 -7.09
CA ASP A 86 3.29 -0.29 -7.98
C ASP A 86 4.04 0.88 -7.35
N PHE A 87 3.83 1.12 -6.06
CA PHE A 87 4.54 2.15 -5.31
C PHE A 87 6.05 1.91 -5.30
N ALA A 88 6.49 0.68 -5.01
CA ALA A 88 7.91 0.32 -5.03
C ALA A 88 8.52 0.52 -6.42
N ARG A 89 7.78 0.15 -7.47
CA ARG A 89 8.22 0.33 -8.85
C ARG A 89 8.38 1.80 -9.22
N GLY A 90 7.43 2.64 -8.80
CA GLY A 90 7.48 4.08 -9.04
C GLY A 90 8.68 4.77 -8.38
N LEU A 91 9.11 4.29 -7.22
CA LEU A 91 10.25 4.80 -6.46
C LEU A 91 11.58 4.10 -6.77
N GLY A 92 11.60 3.10 -7.65
CA GLY A 92 12.80 2.33 -7.95
C GLY A 92 13.29 1.44 -6.79
N ILE A 93 12.41 1.09 -5.84
CA ILE A 93 12.75 0.19 -4.72
C ILE A 93 13.03 -1.20 -5.29
N PRO A 94 14.16 -1.83 -4.94
CA PRO A 94 14.51 -3.14 -5.44
C PRO A 94 13.48 -4.22 -5.11
N LYS A 95 13.22 -5.13 -6.07
CA LYS A 95 12.34 -6.29 -5.84
C LYS A 95 13.01 -7.36 -5.00
N HIS A 96 14.33 -7.43 -5.05
CA HIS A 96 15.09 -8.40 -4.26
C HIS A 96 15.10 -7.98 -2.80
N MET A 97 14.59 -8.84 -1.94
CA MET A 97 14.43 -8.59 -0.51
C MET A 97 15.71 -8.07 0.16
N ASN A 98 16.85 -8.70 -0.11
CA ASN A 98 18.13 -8.29 0.51
C ASN A 98 18.51 -6.86 0.11
N GLU A 99 18.36 -6.50 -1.16
CA GLU A 99 18.67 -5.18 -1.67
C GLU A 99 17.73 -4.13 -1.08
N ALA A 100 16.43 -4.46 -0.94
CA ALA A 100 15.47 -3.58 -0.29
C ALA A 100 15.82 -3.35 1.19
N VAL A 101 16.16 -4.42 1.92
CA VAL A 101 16.59 -4.33 3.34
C VAL A 101 17.86 -3.48 3.48
N LEU A 102 18.88 -3.74 2.65
CA LEU A 102 20.12 -2.94 2.69
C LEU A 102 19.87 -1.48 2.29
N GLY A 103 18.96 -1.24 1.36
CA GLY A 103 18.50 0.10 1.00
C GLY A 103 17.85 0.84 2.18
N ILE A 104 17.09 0.14 3.02
CA ILE A 104 16.51 0.72 4.24
C ILE A 104 17.61 1.00 5.28
N ILE A 105 18.55 0.07 5.48
CA ILE A 105 19.58 0.18 6.50
C ILE A 105 20.61 1.29 6.18
N HIS A 106 21.02 1.38 4.92
CA HIS A 106 22.11 2.30 4.50
C HIS A 106 21.61 3.50 3.70
N GLY A 107 20.33 3.54 3.35
CA GLY A 107 19.72 4.61 2.59
C GLY A 107 19.47 5.86 3.43
N HIS A 108 18.97 6.89 2.75
CA HIS A 108 18.53 8.11 3.39
C HIS A 108 17.03 8.27 3.22
N PRO A 109 16.29 8.69 4.28
CA PRO A 109 14.88 8.97 4.15
C PRO A 109 14.65 10.12 3.17
N PHE A 110 13.63 10.00 2.34
CA PHE A 110 13.18 11.06 1.46
C PHE A 110 11.68 11.29 1.66
N SER A 111 11.23 12.50 1.39
CA SER A 111 9.81 12.86 1.47
C SER A 111 9.12 12.54 0.17
N CYS A 112 8.00 11.85 0.22
CA CYS A 112 7.12 11.65 -0.93
C CYS A 112 5.71 12.14 -0.63
N ASP A 113 4.99 12.51 -1.69
CA ASP A 113 3.62 12.98 -1.58
C ASP A 113 2.67 11.83 -1.27
N ILE A 114 1.72 12.10 -0.37
CA ILE A 114 0.62 11.18 -0.04
C ILE A 114 -0.70 11.86 -0.38
N GLY A 115 -1.52 11.18 -1.16
CA GLY A 115 -2.87 11.63 -1.45
C GLY A 115 -3.83 11.34 -0.29
N LYS A 116 -4.81 12.22 -0.14
CA LYS A 116 -5.94 12.01 0.79
C LYS A 116 -7.25 12.10 0.03
N PHE A 117 -8.05 11.06 0.14
CA PHE A 117 -9.40 11.03 -0.42
C PHE A 117 -10.42 10.76 0.70
N ASN A 118 -11.19 11.78 1.04
CA ASN A 118 -12.05 11.81 2.22
C ASN A 118 -11.24 11.53 3.50
N GLN A 119 -11.48 10.37 4.14
CA GLN A 119 -10.81 9.94 5.37
C GLN A 119 -9.67 8.94 5.13
N LYS A 120 -9.38 8.61 3.87
CA LYS A 120 -8.37 7.62 3.52
C LYS A 120 -7.16 8.24 2.84
N TYR A 121 -5.99 7.77 3.22
CA TYR A 121 -4.73 8.11 2.56
C TYR A 121 -4.38 7.05 1.52
N PHE A 122 -3.71 7.46 0.44
CA PHE A 122 -3.26 6.57 -0.62
C PHE A 122 -1.89 7.00 -1.16
N THR A 123 -1.07 6.04 -1.56
CA THR A 123 0.32 6.25 -2.00
C THR A 123 0.47 6.43 -3.50
N TYR A 124 -0.42 5.85 -4.29
CA TYR A 124 -0.23 5.76 -5.73
C TYR A 124 -1.43 6.32 -6.49
N VAL A 125 -2.60 5.75 -6.31
CA VAL A 125 -3.81 6.15 -7.02
C VAL A 125 -5.06 5.98 -6.17
N ALA A 126 -5.97 6.93 -6.26
CA ALA A 126 -7.36 6.75 -5.88
C ALA A 126 -8.20 6.71 -7.15
N ALA A 127 -8.89 5.61 -7.39
CA ALA A 127 -9.71 5.41 -8.57
C ALA A 127 -11.15 5.08 -8.18
N PHE A 128 -12.10 5.52 -8.99
CA PHE A 128 -13.51 5.23 -8.84
C PHE A 128 -14.16 5.04 -10.21
N GLY A 129 -15.36 4.44 -10.24
CA GLY A 129 -16.11 4.21 -11.47
C GLY A 129 -16.02 2.79 -11.97
N ALA A 130 -16.23 2.60 -13.28
CA ALA A 130 -16.25 1.30 -13.92
C ALA A 130 -14.94 0.52 -13.66
N PHE A 131 -15.06 -0.77 -13.40
CA PHE A 131 -13.95 -1.71 -13.16
C PHE A 131 -13.20 -1.60 -11.83
N THR A 132 -13.44 -0.59 -10.99
CA THR A 132 -12.77 -0.50 -9.68
C THR A 132 -13.13 -1.66 -8.76
N ASP A 133 -14.37 -2.17 -8.81
CA ASP A 133 -14.83 -3.30 -8.01
C ASP A 133 -14.14 -4.61 -8.37
N ILE A 134 -13.67 -4.77 -9.63
CA ILE A 134 -13.01 -5.99 -10.09
C ILE A 134 -11.70 -6.23 -9.32
N ALA A 135 -10.99 -5.17 -9.00
CA ALA A 135 -9.72 -5.25 -8.28
C ALA A 135 -9.89 -5.75 -6.84
N TYR A 136 -11.03 -5.43 -6.20
CA TYR A 136 -11.30 -5.75 -4.80
C TYR A 136 -12.05 -7.06 -4.61
N GLU A 137 -12.96 -7.42 -5.50
CA GLU A 137 -13.83 -8.59 -5.35
C GLU A 137 -13.23 -9.91 -5.88
N THR A 138 -12.13 -9.88 -6.63
CA THR A 138 -11.52 -11.11 -7.12
C THR A 138 -10.75 -11.79 -5.99
N PRO A 139 -11.20 -12.98 -5.48
CA PRO A 139 -10.49 -13.70 -4.44
C PRO A 139 -9.06 -14.01 -4.88
N GLN A 140 -8.10 -13.87 -3.97
CA GLN A 140 -6.67 -14.10 -4.27
C GLN A 140 -6.38 -15.49 -4.84
N GLN A 141 -7.22 -16.48 -4.50
CA GLN A 141 -7.11 -17.84 -5.02
C GLN A 141 -7.33 -17.93 -6.54
N PHE A 142 -8.23 -17.10 -7.10
CA PHE A 142 -8.50 -17.07 -8.54
C PHE A 142 -7.41 -16.33 -9.34
N LYS A 143 -6.73 -15.37 -8.73
CA LYS A 143 -5.59 -14.68 -9.36
C LYS A 143 -4.43 -15.63 -9.68
N ASN A 144 -4.26 -16.69 -8.88
CA ASN A 144 -3.15 -17.62 -9.00
C ASN A 144 -3.39 -18.80 -9.96
N VAL A 145 -4.66 -19.15 -10.27
CA VAL A 145 -5.02 -20.36 -11.01
C VAL A 145 -5.43 -20.07 -12.45
N LEU A 146 -6.12 -18.99 -12.72
CA LEU A 146 -6.71 -18.71 -14.04
C LEU A 146 -6.10 -17.51 -14.78
N GLY A 147 -5.12 -16.83 -14.20
CA GLY A 147 -4.37 -15.76 -14.85
C GLY A 147 -5.24 -14.64 -15.43
N HIS A 148 -4.73 -14.00 -16.49
CA HIS A 148 -5.38 -12.86 -17.16
C HIS A 148 -6.77 -13.18 -17.76
N ALA A 149 -7.05 -14.43 -18.15
CA ALA A 149 -8.32 -14.81 -18.78
C ALA A 149 -9.51 -14.69 -17.82
N ALA A 150 -9.36 -15.08 -16.55
CA ALA A 150 -10.42 -14.92 -15.55
C ALA A 150 -10.70 -13.44 -15.22
N TYR A 151 -9.67 -12.61 -15.27
CA TYR A 151 -9.81 -11.17 -15.09
C TYR A 151 -10.62 -10.54 -16.23
N LEU A 152 -10.34 -10.97 -17.46
CA LEU A 152 -11.04 -10.50 -18.66
C LEU A 152 -12.52 -10.92 -18.68
N LEU A 153 -12.80 -12.19 -18.35
CA LEU A 153 -14.17 -12.72 -18.30
C LEU A 153 -15.03 -12.06 -17.21
N ASN A 154 -14.46 -11.83 -16.01
CA ASN A 154 -15.14 -11.07 -14.97
C ASN A 154 -15.36 -9.60 -15.35
N GLY A 155 -14.42 -9.00 -16.08
CA GLY A 155 -14.56 -7.66 -16.62
C GLY A 155 -15.74 -7.55 -17.60
N ILE A 156 -15.82 -8.49 -18.54
CA ILE A 156 -16.91 -8.53 -19.53
C ILE A 156 -18.27 -8.77 -18.88
N ALA A 157 -18.37 -9.65 -17.90
CA ALA A 157 -19.62 -9.90 -17.17
C ALA A 157 -20.11 -8.70 -16.35
N LYS A 158 -19.22 -7.79 -15.97
CA LYS A 158 -19.56 -6.57 -15.22
C LYS A 158 -19.84 -5.36 -16.10
N LEU A 159 -19.50 -5.40 -17.39
CA LEU A 159 -19.82 -4.33 -18.36
C LEU A 159 -21.31 -3.99 -18.39
N SER A 160 -22.18 -4.99 -18.26
CA SER A 160 -23.63 -4.81 -18.22
C SER A 160 -24.16 -4.13 -16.93
N LYS A 161 -23.33 -3.97 -15.91
CA LYS A 161 -23.66 -3.34 -14.63
C LYS A 161 -23.10 -1.93 -14.46
N ILE A 162 -22.44 -1.41 -15.48
CA ILE A 162 -21.91 -0.04 -15.44
C ILE A 162 -23.09 0.93 -15.35
N ARG A 163 -23.11 1.72 -14.30
CA ARG A 163 -24.05 2.82 -14.12
C ARG A 163 -23.28 4.12 -14.04
N ALA A 164 -23.72 5.11 -14.81
CA ALA A 164 -23.20 6.46 -14.65
C ALA A 164 -23.48 6.95 -13.22
N CYS A 165 -22.48 7.44 -12.55
CA CYS A 165 -22.63 8.08 -11.25
C CYS A 165 -22.30 9.57 -11.37
N ARG A 166 -23.15 10.42 -10.79
CA ARG A 166 -22.85 11.84 -10.68
C ARG A 166 -21.99 12.03 -9.45
N MET A 167 -20.83 12.64 -9.63
CA MET A 167 -19.87 12.89 -8.57
C MET A 167 -19.55 14.36 -8.46
N ARG A 168 -19.41 14.84 -7.25
CA ARG A 168 -18.86 16.15 -6.91
C ARG A 168 -17.50 15.95 -6.27
N ILE A 169 -16.48 16.51 -6.90
CA ILE A 169 -15.09 16.42 -6.46
C ILE A 169 -14.65 17.81 -6.06
N GLU A 170 -14.22 17.96 -4.82
CA GLU A 170 -13.68 19.21 -4.29
C GLU A 170 -12.20 19.00 -3.95
N TYR A 171 -11.32 19.81 -4.53
CA TYR A 171 -9.90 19.81 -4.21
C TYR A 171 -9.32 21.22 -4.39
N ASP A 172 -8.46 21.66 -3.50
CA ASP A 172 -7.76 22.95 -3.55
C ASP A 172 -8.67 24.14 -3.90
N ALA A 173 -9.84 24.21 -3.27
CA ALA A 173 -10.89 25.20 -3.54
C ALA A 173 -11.54 25.15 -4.93
N VAL A 174 -11.25 24.11 -5.72
CA VAL A 174 -11.91 23.83 -7.00
C VAL A 174 -13.00 22.79 -6.80
N CYS A 175 -14.19 23.04 -7.32
CA CYS A 175 -15.30 22.11 -7.33
C CYS A 175 -15.56 21.64 -8.76
N LEU A 176 -15.51 20.34 -8.99
CA LEU A 176 -15.84 19.72 -10.27
C LEU A 176 -17.07 18.83 -10.08
N GLU A 177 -18.11 19.06 -10.90
CA GLU A 177 -19.23 18.15 -11.02
C GLU A 177 -19.12 17.42 -12.37
N ARG A 178 -19.05 16.09 -12.32
CA ARG A 178 -18.99 15.23 -13.51
C ARG A 178 -19.91 14.03 -13.37
N SER A 179 -20.45 13.61 -14.51
CA SER A 179 -21.08 12.31 -14.67
C SER A 179 -20.07 11.40 -15.37
N GLU A 180 -19.58 10.39 -14.67
CA GLU A 180 -18.56 9.49 -15.19
C GLU A 180 -19.15 8.09 -15.44
N GLU A 181 -18.91 7.57 -16.62
CA GLU A 181 -19.19 6.18 -17.01
C GLU A 181 -17.91 5.35 -17.06
N HIS A 182 -16.75 6.01 -16.96
CA HIS A 182 -15.42 5.42 -17.01
C HIS A 182 -14.66 5.63 -15.71
N THR A 183 -13.59 4.85 -15.53
CA THR A 183 -12.68 4.98 -14.39
C THR A 183 -11.97 6.34 -14.44
N SER A 184 -12.01 7.09 -13.35
CA SER A 184 -11.25 8.33 -13.18
C SER A 184 -10.19 8.17 -12.10
N GLU A 185 -9.01 8.69 -12.35
CA GLU A 185 -7.87 8.70 -11.43
C GLU A 185 -7.66 10.11 -10.87
N LEU A 186 -7.42 10.17 -9.57
CA LEU A 186 -7.08 11.40 -8.86
C LEU A 186 -5.69 11.27 -8.27
N GLN A 187 -4.82 12.22 -8.60
CA GLN A 187 -3.54 12.41 -7.93
C GLN A 187 -3.60 13.66 -7.07
N SER A 188 -3.24 13.55 -5.82
CA SER A 188 -3.21 14.66 -4.86
C SER A 188 -1.87 14.66 -4.12
N ARG A 189 -1.44 15.82 -3.66
CA ARG A 189 -0.15 16.01 -3.00
C ARG A 189 -0.29 16.07 -1.48
N GLY A 190 0.50 15.30 -0.79
CA GLY A 190 0.72 15.35 0.65
C GLY A 190 2.16 14.88 0.93
N HIS A 191 2.75 15.19 2.08
CA HIS A 191 4.15 14.85 2.35
C HIS A 191 4.26 13.63 3.27
N LEU A 192 5.01 12.62 2.86
CA LEU A 192 5.48 11.51 3.66
C LEU A 192 7.01 11.52 3.69
N VAL A 193 7.60 11.22 4.85
CA VAL A 193 9.03 10.96 4.98
C VAL A 193 9.23 9.45 5.00
N CYS A 194 9.91 8.90 4.02
CA CYS A 194 10.27 7.48 3.89
C CYS A 194 11.76 7.29 4.06
#